data_27c190754f63ca23c315a03f5a89875b
#
_entry.id   27c190754f63ca23c315a03f5a89875b
#
_cell.length_a   1.000
_cell.length_b   1.000
_cell.length_c   1.000
_cell.angle_alpha   90.00
_cell.angle_beta   90.00
_cell.angle_gamma   90.00
#
_symmetry.space_group_name_H-M   'P 1'
#
loop_
_entity.id
_entity.type
_entity.pdbx_description
1 polymer ?
#
loop_
_entity_poly.entity_id
_entity_poly.type
_entity_poly.pdbx_seq_one_letter_code
_entity_poly.pdbx_strand_id
1 'polypeptide(L)'
;MRVGLLLLGLLACGADPRAECPGDSRLEEALRVLEVANPVLRAKAAAYGEASRQHDWKMTLALGYDTNTTFETGEAGGRAALRVEIPLFDRRSDLAKAEARAAYVGEVDSARAGLLADIQALCELASQVRALDTLRGFTRDRTSYRQQRVDQGLDVPDSLWGEAESMQRAEHDFQRESGRLSALRLTLARRYGGAQWQRLRALLEAMTR
;
A
#
# COMPACT_ATOMS: atom_id res chain seq x y z
N MET A 1 -7.27 -22.89 64.81
CA MET A 1 -6.92 -23.49 63.51
C MET A 1 -7.26 -22.50 62.45
N ARG A 2 -6.27 -21.81 61.89
CA ARG A 2 -6.40 -20.81 60.82
C ARG A 2 -5.79 -21.43 59.57
N VAL A 3 -6.61 -21.77 58.59
CA VAL A 3 -6.17 -22.25 57.27
C VAL A 3 -6.00 -21.03 56.39
N GLY A 4 -4.75 -20.66 56.10
CA GLY A 4 -4.40 -19.61 55.17
C GLY A 4 -4.49 -20.13 53.72
N LEU A 5 -5.42 -19.61 52.96
CA LEU A 5 -5.53 -19.86 51.53
C LEU A 5 -4.54 -18.93 50.80
N LEU A 6 -3.41 -19.49 50.36
CA LEU A 6 -2.47 -18.85 49.44
C LEU A 6 -3.02 -18.94 48.01
N LEU A 7 -3.65 -17.86 47.55
CA LEU A 7 -3.98 -17.65 46.15
C LEU A 7 -2.70 -17.18 45.44
N LEU A 8 -2.00 -18.14 44.82
CA LEU A 8 -0.97 -17.88 43.83
C LEU A 8 -1.65 -17.35 42.56
N GLY A 9 -1.69 -16.02 42.43
CA GLY A 9 -2.06 -15.35 41.18
C GLY A 9 -0.98 -15.60 40.14
N LEU A 10 -1.22 -16.54 39.23
CA LEU A 10 -0.52 -16.65 37.97
C LEU A 10 -0.90 -15.42 37.13
N LEU A 11 -0.13 -14.35 37.26
CA LEU A 11 -0.02 -13.29 36.26
C LEU A 11 0.61 -13.92 35.01
N ALA A 12 -0.23 -14.54 34.17
CA ALA A 12 0.12 -14.78 32.80
C ALA A 12 0.33 -13.40 32.16
N CYS A 13 1.59 -12.95 32.11
CA CYS A 13 2.04 -11.96 31.14
C CYS A 13 1.77 -12.56 29.75
N GLY A 14 0.55 -12.41 29.28
CA GLY A 14 0.23 -12.52 27.88
C GLY A 14 1.01 -11.41 27.16
N ALA A 15 2.25 -11.70 26.78
CA ALA A 15 2.88 -10.98 25.72
C ALA A 15 1.98 -11.20 24.49
N ASP A 16 1.09 -10.25 24.24
CA ASP A 16 0.43 -10.13 22.93
C ASP A 16 1.55 -10.22 21.90
N PRO A 17 1.59 -11.24 21.04
CA PRO A 17 2.50 -11.25 19.92
C PRO A 17 1.97 -10.24 18.89
N ARG A 18 1.89 -8.97 19.27
CA ARG A 18 1.71 -7.92 18.28
C ARG A 18 2.89 -8.07 17.36
N ALA A 19 2.60 -8.48 16.15
CA ALA A 19 3.58 -8.55 15.09
C ALA A 19 4.32 -7.22 15.11
N GLU A 20 5.56 -7.24 15.62
CA GLU A 20 6.41 -6.05 15.60
C GLU A 20 6.65 -5.73 14.13
N CYS A 21 5.81 -4.82 13.61
CA CYS A 21 6.07 -4.20 12.33
C CYS A 21 7.39 -3.42 12.45
N PRO A 22 8.23 -3.48 11.45
CA PRO A 22 9.55 -2.85 11.49
C PRO A 22 9.44 -1.34 11.67
N GLY A 23 10.45 -0.79 12.32
CA GLY A 23 10.53 0.60 12.70
C GLY A 23 10.26 1.60 11.58
N ASP A 24 9.85 2.79 11.96
CA ASP A 24 9.29 3.88 11.15
C ASP A 24 10.06 4.21 9.86
N SER A 25 11.38 4.04 9.83
CA SER A 25 12.21 4.42 8.67
C SER A 25 11.93 3.61 7.39
N ARG A 26 11.68 2.31 7.50
CA ARG A 26 11.36 1.46 6.34
C ARG A 26 9.94 1.72 5.84
N LEU A 27 9.05 2.02 6.76
CA LEU A 27 7.68 2.39 6.44
C LEU A 27 7.65 3.72 5.67
N GLU A 28 8.39 4.71 6.13
CA GLU A 28 8.54 5.99 5.42
C GLU A 28 9.11 5.80 4.01
N GLU A 29 10.10 4.92 3.85
CA GLU A 29 10.66 4.64 2.53
C GLU A 29 9.63 3.96 1.61
N ALA A 30 8.83 3.03 2.11
CA ALA A 30 7.75 2.41 1.35
C ALA A 30 6.69 3.44 0.91
N LEU A 31 6.32 4.38 1.79
CA LEU A 31 5.41 5.48 1.48
C LEU A 31 6.00 6.43 0.42
N ARG A 32 7.29 6.73 0.48
CA ARG A 32 7.98 7.53 -0.57
C ARG A 32 7.97 6.82 -1.93
N VAL A 33 8.20 5.51 -1.95
CA VAL A 33 8.11 4.72 -3.19
C VAL A 33 6.70 4.77 -3.77
N LEU A 34 5.66 4.62 -2.93
CA LEU A 34 4.27 4.77 -3.33
C LEU A 34 4.02 6.11 -4.01
N GLU A 35 4.38 7.22 -3.37
CA GLU A 35 4.10 8.58 -3.86
C GLU A 35 4.79 8.87 -5.20
N VAL A 36 6.02 8.43 -5.36
CA VAL A 36 6.82 8.70 -6.57
C VAL A 36 6.48 7.76 -7.72
N ALA A 37 6.19 6.51 -7.44
CA ALA A 37 6.12 5.47 -8.46
C ALA A 37 4.70 5.04 -8.84
N ASN A 38 3.69 5.30 -7.98
CA ASN A 38 2.32 4.88 -8.24
C ASN A 38 1.72 5.61 -9.46
N PRO A 39 1.25 4.88 -10.48
CA PRO A 39 0.76 5.50 -11.72
C PRO A 39 -0.52 6.32 -11.51
N VAL A 40 -1.39 5.92 -10.58
CA VAL A 40 -2.63 6.65 -10.27
C VAL A 40 -2.31 8.00 -9.64
N LEU A 41 -1.41 8.03 -8.64
CA LEU A 41 -0.99 9.26 -7.99
C LEU A 41 -0.29 10.21 -8.98
N ARG A 42 0.54 9.68 -9.87
CA ARG A 42 1.19 10.47 -10.94
C ARG A 42 0.18 11.07 -11.90
N ALA A 43 -0.83 10.31 -12.30
CA ALA A 43 -1.89 10.82 -13.18
C ALA A 43 -2.70 11.93 -12.51
N LYS A 44 -3.04 11.77 -11.22
CA LYS A 44 -3.74 12.80 -10.43
C LYS A 44 -2.87 14.05 -10.21
N ALA A 45 -1.57 13.88 -9.94
CA ALA A 45 -0.62 14.98 -9.82
C ALA A 45 -0.50 15.75 -11.15
N ALA A 46 -0.46 15.05 -12.28
CA ALA A 46 -0.42 15.66 -13.60
C ALA A 46 -1.70 16.46 -13.89
N ALA A 47 -2.88 15.89 -13.58
CA ALA A 47 -4.16 16.59 -13.74
C ALA A 47 -4.26 17.85 -12.87
N TYR A 48 -3.77 17.78 -11.61
CA TYR A 48 -3.67 18.96 -10.74
C TYR A 48 -2.70 20.01 -11.33
N GLY A 49 -1.54 19.58 -11.83
CA GLY A 49 -0.56 20.45 -12.47
C GLY A 49 -1.12 21.15 -13.71
N GLU A 50 -1.92 20.43 -14.52
CA GLU A 50 -2.61 20.98 -15.68
C GLU A 50 -3.66 22.02 -15.27
N ALA A 51 -4.55 21.67 -14.33
CA ALA A 51 -5.55 22.60 -13.80
C ALA A 51 -4.93 23.86 -13.20
N SER A 52 -3.74 23.75 -12.59
CA SER A 52 -3.03 24.89 -12.01
C SER A 52 -2.42 25.82 -13.05
N ARG A 53 -2.16 25.32 -14.27
CA ARG A 53 -1.59 26.09 -15.39
C ARG A 53 -2.65 26.71 -16.30
N GLN A 54 -3.88 26.24 -16.21
CA GLN A 54 -4.96 26.81 -17.04
C GLN A 54 -5.22 28.24 -16.60
N HIS A 55 -4.98 29.16 -17.55
CA HIS A 55 -5.38 30.56 -17.46
C HIS A 55 -6.45 30.74 -18.53
N ASP A 56 -7.65 31.13 -18.11
CA ASP A 56 -8.76 31.38 -19.02
C ASP A 56 -8.57 32.72 -19.81
N TRP A 57 -7.51 32.77 -20.59
CA TRP A 57 -7.31 33.86 -21.50
C TRP A 57 -8.17 33.60 -22.74
N LYS A 58 -9.10 34.52 -23.00
CA LYS A 58 -9.85 34.51 -24.25
C LYS A 58 -9.28 35.54 -25.17
N MET A 59 -8.67 35.10 -26.25
CA MET A 59 -8.22 35.96 -27.32
C MET A 59 -9.18 35.81 -28.49
N THR A 60 -9.93 36.86 -28.78
CA THR A 60 -10.89 36.89 -29.91
C THR A 60 -10.38 37.87 -30.96
N LEU A 61 -10.05 37.34 -32.13
CA LEU A 61 -9.75 38.16 -33.29
C LEU A 61 -11.06 38.34 -34.05
N ALA A 62 -11.60 39.56 -34.06
CA ALA A 62 -12.75 39.92 -34.86
C ALA A 62 -12.26 40.67 -36.13
N LEU A 63 -12.44 40.03 -37.26
CA LEU A 63 -12.20 40.68 -38.56
C LEU A 63 -13.58 41.09 -39.10
N GLY A 64 -13.85 42.36 -39.17
CA GLY A 64 -15.07 42.90 -39.71
C GLY A 64 -14.75 43.75 -40.94
N TYR A 65 -15.49 43.50 -42.02
CA TYR A 65 -15.51 44.38 -43.17
C TYR A 65 -16.75 45.27 -43.06
N ASP A 66 -16.57 46.57 -42.85
CA ASP A 66 -17.67 47.51 -42.71
C ASP A 66 -18.01 48.02 -44.10
N THR A 67 -19.13 47.56 -44.63
CA THR A 67 -19.66 48.02 -45.94
C THR A 67 -20.54 49.25 -45.81
N ASN A 68 -20.60 49.87 -44.64
CA ASN A 68 -21.33 51.10 -44.44
C ASN A 68 -20.57 52.25 -45.12
N THR A 69 -20.79 52.39 -46.41
CA THR A 69 -20.45 53.59 -47.15
C THR A 69 -21.31 54.75 -46.65
N THR A 70 -20.78 55.57 -45.77
CA THR A 70 -21.31 56.94 -45.62
C THR A 70 -21.14 57.60 -46.95
N PHE A 71 -22.24 58.12 -47.49
CA PHE A 71 -22.36 58.69 -48.84
C PHE A 71 -21.40 59.86 -49.12
N GLU A 72 -20.57 60.26 -48.17
CA GLU A 72 -19.67 61.42 -48.28
C GLU A 72 -18.21 61.15 -48.62
N THR A 73 -17.65 59.94 -48.40
CA THR A 73 -16.22 59.71 -48.61
C THR A 73 -15.82 58.45 -49.38
N GLY A 74 -16.73 57.57 -49.74
CA GLY A 74 -16.46 56.42 -50.63
C GLY A 74 -15.36 55.44 -50.24
N GLU A 75 -14.83 55.48 -49.02
CA GLU A 75 -13.77 54.62 -48.60
C GLU A 75 -14.32 53.41 -47.85
N ALA A 76 -14.16 52.21 -48.43
CA ALA A 76 -14.42 50.93 -47.77
C ALA A 76 -13.29 50.63 -46.76
N GLY A 77 -13.58 50.78 -45.48
CA GLY A 77 -12.60 50.55 -44.45
C GLY A 77 -12.74 49.12 -43.86
N GLY A 78 -11.67 48.32 -43.97
CA GLY A 78 -11.55 47.11 -43.19
C GLY A 78 -11.19 47.43 -41.74
N ARG A 79 -11.95 46.87 -40.77
CA ARG A 79 -11.62 46.97 -39.34
C ARG A 79 -11.15 45.61 -38.82
N ALA A 80 -9.92 45.59 -38.30
CA ALA A 80 -9.42 44.48 -37.53
C ALA A 80 -9.43 44.86 -36.03
N ALA A 81 -10.17 44.15 -35.22
CA ALA A 81 -10.21 44.32 -33.78
C ALA A 81 -9.66 43.09 -33.09
N LEU A 82 -8.59 43.25 -32.35
CA LEU A 82 -8.06 42.24 -31.44
C LEU A 82 -8.63 42.53 -30.04
N ARG A 83 -9.47 41.62 -29.55
CA ARG A 83 -10.01 41.70 -28.20
C ARG A 83 -9.33 40.66 -27.33
N VAL A 84 -8.61 41.09 -26.33
CA VAL A 84 -8.00 40.24 -25.31
C VAL A 84 -8.80 40.43 -24.03
N GLU A 85 -9.49 39.38 -23.57
CA GLU A 85 -10.18 39.36 -22.30
C GLU A 85 -9.31 38.62 -21.30
N ILE A 86 -8.78 39.34 -20.31
CA ILE A 86 -8.03 38.79 -19.19
C ILE A 86 -8.97 38.84 -17.98
N PRO A 87 -9.49 37.71 -17.51
CA PRO A 87 -10.30 37.69 -16.30
C PRO A 87 -9.42 38.00 -15.10
N LEU A 88 -9.61 39.16 -14.47
CA LEU A 88 -8.88 39.55 -13.26
C LEU A 88 -9.31 38.74 -12.04
N PHE A 89 -10.50 38.16 -12.07
CA PHE A 89 -11.06 37.27 -11.02
C PHE A 89 -11.88 36.16 -11.68
N ASP A 90 -11.33 34.96 -11.70
CA ASP A 90 -12.05 33.80 -12.22
C ASP A 90 -12.33 32.76 -11.12
N ARG A 91 -13.48 32.91 -10.47
CA ARG A 91 -13.97 31.96 -9.44
C ARG A 91 -14.09 30.54 -9.97
N ARG A 92 -14.34 30.34 -11.27
CA ARG A 92 -14.48 29.00 -11.84
C ARG A 92 -13.14 28.28 -11.93
N SER A 93 -12.11 28.99 -12.38
CA SER A 93 -10.74 28.49 -12.44
C SER A 93 -10.22 28.16 -11.03
N ASP A 94 -10.46 29.03 -10.06
CA ASP A 94 -10.04 28.82 -8.67
C ASP A 94 -10.76 27.60 -8.03
N LEU A 95 -12.06 27.45 -8.31
CA LEU A 95 -12.82 26.29 -7.84
C LEU A 95 -12.30 24.99 -8.47
N ALA A 96 -12.08 24.97 -9.80
CA ALA A 96 -11.54 23.81 -10.50
C ALA A 96 -10.16 23.40 -9.98
N LYS A 97 -9.28 24.40 -9.68
CA LYS A 97 -7.97 24.15 -9.04
C LYS A 97 -8.13 23.56 -7.63
N ALA A 98 -9.05 24.10 -6.83
CA ALA A 98 -9.32 23.60 -5.48
C ALA A 98 -9.87 22.17 -5.51
N GLU A 99 -10.78 21.85 -6.41
CA GLU A 99 -11.32 20.50 -6.61
C GLU A 99 -10.24 19.51 -7.07
N ALA A 100 -9.41 19.89 -8.05
CA ALA A 100 -8.31 19.06 -8.54
C ALA A 100 -7.27 18.78 -7.43
N ARG A 101 -6.99 19.80 -6.58
CA ARG A 101 -6.12 19.66 -5.42
C ARG A 101 -6.71 18.72 -4.37
N ALA A 102 -7.99 18.91 -4.05
CA ALA A 102 -8.69 18.07 -3.08
C ALA A 102 -8.73 16.60 -3.53
N ALA A 103 -9.00 16.37 -4.83
CA ALA A 103 -8.98 15.04 -5.42
C ALA A 103 -7.59 14.39 -5.37
N TYR A 104 -6.53 15.15 -5.63
CA TYR A 104 -5.15 14.65 -5.53
C TYR A 104 -4.78 14.29 -4.09
N VAL A 105 -5.02 15.20 -3.13
CA VAL A 105 -4.71 14.97 -1.72
C VAL A 105 -5.50 13.79 -1.17
N GLY A 106 -6.79 13.71 -1.46
CA GLY A 106 -7.63 12.59 -1.03
C GLY A 106 -7.16 11.24 -1.58
N GLU A 107 -6.67 11.19 -2.84
CA GLU A 107 -6.10 9.98 -3.42
C GLU A 107 -4.79 9.57 -2.74
N VAL A 108 -3.91 10.53 -2.44
CA VAL A 108 -2.66 10.29 -1.70
C VAL A 108 -2.96 9.70 -0.33
N ASP A 109 -3.87 10.30 0.42
CA ASP A 109 -4.23 9.86 1.77
C ASP A 109 -4.89 8.46 1.75
N SER A 110 -5.77 8.21 0.79
CA SER A 110 -6.39 6.89 0.58
C SER A 110 -5.36 5.82 0.23
N ALA A 111 -4.42 6.13 -0.67
CA ALA A 111 -3.36 5.20 -1.07
C ALA A 111 -2.39 4.90 0.09
N ARG A 112 -2.05 5.92 0.89
CA ARG A 112 -1.22 5.75 2.10
C ARG A 112 -1.92 4.88 3.14
N ALA A 113 -3.18 5.17 3.46
CA ALA A 113 -3.98 4.37 4.40
C ALA A 113 -4.12 2.91 3.93
N GLY A 114 -4.37 2.71 2.63
CA GLY A 114 -4.44 1.37 2.03
C GLY A 114 -3.11 0.61 2.14
N LEU A 115 -1.98 1.25 1.82
CA LEU A 115 -0.66 0.62 1.96
C LEU A 115 -0.35 0.26 3.41
N LEU A 116 -0.67 1.15 4.37
CA LEU A 116 -0.45 0.90 5.79
C LEU A 116 -1.24 -0.30 6.29
N ALA A 117 -2.52 -0.39 5.94
CA ALA A 117 -3.38 -1.53 6.30
C ALA A 117 -2.86 -2.85 5.69
N ASP A 118 -2.44 -2.80 4.42
CA ASP A 118 -1.89 -3.96 3.73
C ASP A 118 -0.53 -4.40 4.31
N ILE A 119 0.32 -3.45 4.75
CA ILE A 119 1.58 -3.76 5.46
C ILE A 119 1.29 -4.40 6.82
N GLN A 120 0.30 -3.92 7.56
CA GLN A 120 -0.09 -4.53 8.83
C GLN A 120 -0.53 -5.99 8.62
N ALA A 121 -1.41 -6.26 7.66
CA ALA A 121 -1.83 -7.62 7.33
C ALA A 121 -0.65 -8.51 6.90
N LEU A 122 0.33 -7.94 6.17
CA LEU A 122 1.55 -8.63 5.78
C LEU A 122 2.41 -9.00 7.00
N CYS A 123 2.54 -8.11 7.99
CA CYS A 123 3.27 -8.35 9.22
C CYS A 123 2.61 -9.45 10.08
N GLU A 124 1.29 -9.45 10.16
CA GLU A 124 0.51 -10.47 10.85
C GLU A 124 0.74 -11.86 10.22
N LEU A 125 0.66 -11.93 8.89
CA LEU A 125 0.95 -13.17 8.17
C LEU A 125 2.40 -13.63 8.37
N ALA A 126 3.37 -12.72 8.36
CA ALA A 126 4.78 -13.05 8.64
C ALA A 126 4.98 -13.59 10.06
N SER A 127 4.26 -13.05 11.05
CA SER A 127 4.25 -13.56 12.43
C SER A 127 3.68 -14.97 12.49
N GLN A 128 2.58 -15.24 11.79
CA GLN A 128 2.00 -16.59 11.69
C GLN A 128 2.97 -17.59 11.07
N VAL A 129 3.67 -17.20 9.98
CA VAL A 129 4.68 -18.05 9.34
C VAL A 129 5.83 -18.37 10.30
N ARG A 130 6.31 -17.41 11.10
CA ARG A 130 7.34 -17.67 12.13
C ARG A 130 6.86 -18.63 13.21
N ALA A 131 5.61 -18.49 13.67
CA ALA A 131 5.01 -19.42 14.63
C ALA A 131 4.90 -20.84 14.06
N LEU A 132 4.50 -20.99 12.80
CA LEU A 132 4.45 -22.28 12.12
C LEU A 132 5.84 -22.88 11.90
N ASP A 133 6.87 -22.06 11.62
CA ASP A 133 8.25 -22.54 11.52
C ASP A 133 8.76 -23.10 12.86
N THR A 134 8.44 -22.42 13.95
CA THR A 134 8.75 -22.90 15.32
C THR A 134 8.02 -24.22 15.62
N LEU A 135 6.73 -24.31 15.28
CA LEU A 135 5.94 -25.53 15.45
C LEU A 135 6.50 -26.68 14.63
N ARG A 136 6.88 -26.41 13.37
CA ARG A 136 7.51 -27.37 12.48
C ARG A 136 8.83 -27.91 13.07
N GLY A 137 9.66 -27.03 13.61
CA GLY A 137 10.88 -27.41 14.32
C GLY A 137 10.58 -28.34 15.51
N PHE A 138 9.68 -27.93 16.36
CA PHE A 138 9.28 -28.72 17.54
C PHE A 138 8.71 -30.10 17.17
N THR A 139 7.82 -30.20 16.19
CA THR A 139 7.24 -31.48 15.76
C THR A 139 8.30 -32.39 15.15
N ARG A 140 9.28 -31.85 14.41
CA ARG A 140 10.41 -32.59 13.86
C ARG A 140 11.28 -33.19 14.97
N ASP A 141 11.65 -32.38 15.97
CA ASP A 141 12.48 -32.83 17.10
C ASP A 141 11.76 -33.90 17.90
N ARG A 142 10.46 -33.73 18.13
CA ARG A 142 9.62 -34.69 18.84
C ARG A 142 9.54 -36.01 18.08
N THR A 143 9.34 -36.00 16.78
CA THR A 143 9.31 -37.19 15.93
C THR A 143 10.67 -37.92 15.97
N SER A 144 11.77 -37.16 15.84
CA SER A 144 13.12 -37.72 15.96
C SER A 144 13.38 -38.40 17.31
N TYR A 145 12.98 -37.76 18.40
CA TYR A 145 13.09 -38.33 19.74
C TYR A 145 12.28 -39.63 19.87
N ARG A 146 11.04 -39.66 19.38
CA ARG A 146 10.21 -40.85 19.37
C ARG A 146 10.83 -41.99 18.56
N GLN A 147 11.39 -41.68 17.38
CA GLN A 147 12.08 -42.65 16.54
C GLN A 147 13.25 -43.29 17.30
N GLN A 148 14.06 -42.52 18.00
CA GLN A 148 15.17 -43.05 18.80
C GLN A 148 14.69 -44.00 19.90
N ARG A 149 13.55 -43.71 20.53
CA ARG A 149 12.97 -44.60 21.57
C ARG A 149 12.49 -45.92 20.98
N VAL A 150 11.87 -45.90 19.80
CA VAL A 150 11.46 -47.09 19.08
C VAL A 150 12.68 -47.94 18.67
N ASP A 151 13.74 -47.29 18.15
CA ASP A 151 14.98 -47.95 17.76
C ASP A 151 15.69 -48.63 18.97
N GLN A 152 15.51 -48.05 20.16
CA GLN A 152 16.00 -48.64 21.45
C GLN A 152 15.06 -49.70 22.03
N GLY A 153 13.92 -49.97 21.38
CA GLY A 153 12.93 -50.94 21.89
C GLY A 153 12.13 -50.44 23.11
N LEU A 154 12.17 -49.11 23.39
CA LEU A 154 11.46 -48.51 24.55
C LEU A 154 10.02 -48.11 24.22
N ASP A 155 9.68 -47.96 22.94
CA ASP A 155 8.34 -47.63 22.45
C ASP A 155 7.95 -48.56 21.30
N VAL A 156 6.63 -48.71 21.09
CA VAL A 156 6.11 -49.50 19.98
C VAL A 156 6.10 -48.68 18.67
N PRO A 157 6.35 -49.31 17.50
CA PRO A 157 6.39 -48.58 16.20
C PRO A 157 5.10 -47.80 15.91
N ASP A 158 3.95 -48.31 16.32
CA ASP A 158 2.65 -47.63 16.12
C ASP A 158 2.59 -46.22 16.73
N SER A 159 3.38 -45.97 17.79
CA SER A 159 3.45 -44.63 18.42
C SER A 159 4.03 -43.54 17.48
N LEU A 160 4.71 -43.92 16.40
CA LEU A 160 5.29 -42.99 15.41
C LEU A 160 4.27 -42.43 14.45
N TRP A 161 3.18 -43.13 14.15
CA TRP A 161 2.23 -42.69 13.12
C TRP A 161 1.61 -41.33 13.45
N GLY A 162 1.15 -41.11 14.67
CA GLY A 162 0.57 -39.85 15.10
C GLY A 162 1.57 -38.68 15.07
N GLU A 163 2.83 -38.94 15.42
CA GLU A 163 3.90 -37.94 15.38
C GLU A 163 4.28 -37.59 13.93
N ALA A 164 4.41 -38.60 13.07
CA ALA A 164 4.72 -38.41 11.63
C ALA A 164 3.60 -37.61 10.94
N GLU A 165 2.33 -37.94 11.23
CA GLU A 165 1.20 -37.18 10.72
C GLU A 165 1.21 -35.71 11.19
N SER A 166 1.48 -35.49 12.49
CA SER A 166 1.58 -34.12 13.04
C SER A 166 2.71 -33.31 12.41
N MET A 167 3.87 -33.93 12.20
CA MET A 167 5.00 -33.31 11.50
C MET A 167 4.65 -32.95 10.05
N GLN A 168 4.00 -33.87 9.32
CA GLN A 168 3.60 -33.65 7.94
C GLN A 168 2.57 -32.51 7.82
N ARG A 169 1.60 -32.44 8.73
CA ARG A 169 0.64 -31.33 8.80
C ARG A 169 1.35 -30.00 9.05
N ALA A 170 2.24 -29.92 10.04
CA ALA A 170 2.98 -28.71 10.36
C ALA A 170 3.85 -28.24 9.18
N GLU A 171 4.50 -29.17 8.46
CA GLU A 171 5.26 -28.85 7.25
C GLU A 171 4.38 -28.31 6.13
N HIS A 172 3.23 -28.95 5.87
CA HIS A 172 2.27 -28.51 4.86
C HIS A 172 1.72 -27.13 5.17
N ASP A 173 1.33 -26.85 6.43
CA ASP A 173 0.80 -25.56 6.84
C ASP A 173 1.85 -24.45 6.72
N PHE A 174 3.08 -24.73 7.12
CA PHE A 174 4.19 -23.80 6.92
C PHE A 174 4.41 -23.47 5.44
N GLN A 175 4.45 -24.49 4.57
CA GLN A 175 4.65 -24.28 3.13
C GLN A 175 3.52 -23.48 2.51
N ARG A 176 2.28 -23.75 2.89
CA ARG A 176 1.10 -23.02 2.41
C ARG A 176 1.16 -21.55 2.80
N GLU A 177 1.37 -21.24 4.09
CA GLU A 177 1.36 -19.85 4.55
C GLU A 177 2.63 -19.08 4.11
N SER A 178 3.78 -19.73 3.99
CA SER A 178 4.99 -19.09 3.43
C SER A 178 4.83 -18.76 1.94
N GLY A 179 4.17 -19.63 1.18
CA GLY A 179 3.78 -19.35 -0.20
C GLY A 179 2.83 -18.17 -0.31
N ARG A 180 1.82 -18.12 0.58
CA ARG A 180 0.87 -17.00 0.67
C ARG A 180 1.56 -15.68 1.01
N LEU A 181 2.50 -15.69 1.96
CA LEU A 181 3.31 -14.51 2.32
C LEU A 181 4.10 -13.98 1.11
N SER A 182 4.74 -14.88 0.37
CA SER A 182 5.52 -14.51 -0.82
C SER A 182 4.64 -13.93 -1.93
N ALA A 183 3.46 -14.50 -2.16
CA ALA A 183 2.48 -14.00 -3.12
C ALA A 183 1.94 -12.63 -2.72
N LEU A 184 1.63 -12.43 -1.42
CA LEU A 184 1.13 -11.15 -0.92
C LEU A 184 2.19 -10.05 -1.09
N ARG A 185 3.46 -10.30 -0.74
CA ARG A 185 4.57 -9.34 -0.98
C ARG A 185 4.64 -8.90 -2.43
N LEU A 186 4.54 -9.84 -3.37
CA LEU A 186 4.57 -9.53 -4.80
C LEU A 186 3.35 -8.71 -5.24
N THR A 187 2.17 -9.09 -4.78
CA THR A 187 0.91 -8.40 -5.09
C THR A 187 0.94 -6.95 -4.61
N LEU A 188 1.35 -6.71 -3.36
CA LEU A 188 1.45 -5.37 -2.79
C LEU A 188 2.52 -4.55 -3.52
N ALA A 189 3.67 -5.14 -3.81
CA ALA A 189 4.73 -4.47 -4.55
C ALA A 189 4.26 -3.99 -5.93
N ARG A 190 3.51 -4.82 -6.66
CA ARG A 190 2.97 -4.46 -7.99
C ARG A 190 1.84 -3.43 -7.89
N ARG A 191 0.96 -3.57 -6.88
CA ARG A 191 -0.18 -2.66 -6.69
C ARG A 191 0.27 -1.23 -6.39
N TYR A 192 1.26 -1.09 -5.53
CA TYR A 192 1.67 0.22 -5.00
C TYR A 192 2.97 0.77 -5.60
N GLY A 193 3.89 -0.10 -6.01
CA GLY A 193 5.23 0.27 -6.43
C GLY A 193 5.37 0.74 -7.88
N GLY A 194 4.33 0.56 -8.73
CA GLY A 194 4.37 0.97 -10.13
C GLY A 194 5.69 0.58 -10.82
N ALA A 195 6.41 1.57 -11.38
CA ALA A 195 7.71 1.34 -12.03
C ALA A 195 8.82 0.88 -11.06
N GLN A 196 8.68 1.13 -9.76
CA GLN A 196 9.66 0.76 -8.73
C GLN A 196 9.20 -0.44 -7.88
N TRP A 197 8.33 -1.30 -8.41
CA TRP A 197 7.78 -2.43 -7.69
C TRP A 197 8.85 -3.37 -7.09
N GLN A 198 10.00 -3.55 -7.75
CA GLN A 198 11.11 -4.37 -7.25
C GLN A 198 11.71 -3.80 -5.97
N ARG A 199 11.88 -2.47 -5.92
CA ARG A 199 12.37 -1.77 -4.71
C ARG A 199 11.38 -1.92 -3.57
N LEU A 200 10.09 -1.71 -3.82
CA LEU A 200 9.05 -1.89 -2.82
C LEU A 200 8.99 -3.34 -2.33
N ARG A 201 9.12 -4.33 -3.23
CA ARG A 201 9.20 -5.74 -2.85
C ARG A 201 10.36 -6.02 -1.89
N ALA A 202 11.56 -5.51 -2.19
CA ALA A 202 12.73 -5.68 -1.32
C ALA A 202 12.51 -5.05 0.07
N LEU A 203 11.84 -3.89 0.14
CA LEU A 203 11.46 -3.26 1.41
C LEU A 203 10.48 -4.15 2.20
N LEU A 204 9.41 -4.64 1.56
CA LEU A 204 8.42 -5.54 2.19
C LEU A 204 9.07 -6.85 2.68
N GLU A 205 10.01 -7.42 1.93
CA GLU A 205 10.79 -8.58 2.35
C GLU A 205 11.67 -8.28 3.58
N ALA A 206 12.32 -7.10 3.60
CA ALA A 206 13.14 -6.67 4.73
C ALA A 206 12.32 -6.34 5.98
N MET A 207 11.06 -5.94 5.83
CA MET A 207 10.11 -5.68 6.92
C MET A 207 9.60 -6.96 7.58
N THR A 208 9.58 -8.07 6.87
CA THR A 208 8.90 -9.30 7.28
C THR A 208 9.85 -10.49 7.46
N ARG A 209 11.14 -10.21 7.58
CA ARG A 209 12.16 -11.18 8.05
C ARG A 209 12.16 -11.24 9.57
#